data_0dbde52f2a3e39fcdae34e58fe3ede86
#
_entry.id   0dbde52f2a3e39fcdae34e58fe3ede86
#
_cell.length_a   1.000
_cell.length_b   1.000
_cell.length_c   1.000
_cell.angle_alpha   90.00
_cell.angle_beta   90.00
_cell.angle_gamma   90.00
#
_symmetry.space_group_name_H-M   'P 1'
#
loop_
_entity.id
_entity.type
_entity.pdbx_description
1 polymer ?
#
loop_
_entity_poly.entity_id
_entity_poly.type
_entity_poly.pdbx_seq_one_letter_code
_entity_poly.pdbx_strand_id
1 'polypeptide(L)'
;MSGRFRAAVVGAALSVIAGHDVPAAEQGPPLRIGHYSSCNGLIGLVIDRLGTPIKVRFDGSDEILALTAEQAPYNSITLKRDDGVSVLRIYETGRILIFSDKLSGGSADAYRDQDAGPLVVKKATKEQAETEAESLGRKLRRAGAPALAISLDAPRLSADAAEWSAMADAIAVTGITLAEMLTSPIAREVIAAKLRRIVIRDADQADVKLADDTLILEVEAKAAVTGRPSSARLKSAIGDLL
;
A
#
# COMPACT_ATOMS: atom_id res chain seq x y z
N MET A 1 38.71 -31.52 -69.39
CA MET A 1 38.86 -32.16 -68.03
C MET A 1 37.81 -31.53 -67.11
N SER A 2 36.77 -32.29 -66.81
CA SER A 2 35.60 -31.78 -66.08
C SER A 2 35.71 -32.23 -64.60
N GLY A 3 35.71 -31.25 -63.71
CA GLY A 3 35.66 -31.48 -62.28
C GLY A 3 34.32 -31.00 -61.70
N ARG A 4 33.46 -31.99 -61.39
CA ARG A 4 32.15 -31.72 -60.73
C ARG A 4 32.40 -31.60 -59.23
N PHE A 5 32.10 -30.43 -58.64
CA PHE A 5 32.00 -30.26 -57.19
C PHE A 5 30.59 -30.60 -56.76
N ARG A 6 30.44 -31.58 -55.88
CA ARG A 6 29.19 -31.93 -55.17
C ARG A 6 29.07 -31.03 -53.95
N ALA A 7 28.01 -30.25 -53.90
CA ALA A 7 27.63 -29.52 -52.70
C ALA A 7 26.92 -30.48 -51.71
N ALA A 8 27.44 -30.59 -50.49
CA ALA A 8 26.77 -31.28 -49.39
C ALA A 8 25.85 -30.33 -48.69
N VAL A 9 24.54 -30.66 -48.70
CA VAL A 9 23.52 -29.95 -47.90
C VAL A 9 23.57 -30.49 -46.50
N VAL A 10 24.00 -29.65 -45.55
CA VAL A 10 23.94 -29.94 -44.11
C VAL A 10 22.54 -29.49 -43.63
N GLY A 11 21.69 -30.45 -43.35
CA GLY A 11 20.39 -30.21 -42.74
C GLY A 11 20.52 -29.83 -41.26
N ALA A 12 20.18 -28.62 -40.90
CA ALA A 12 20.06 -28.20 -39.49
C ALA A 12 18.74 -28.72 -38.94
N ALA A 13 18.82 -29.67 -38.02
CA ALA A 13 17.66 -30.12 -37.23
C ALA A 13 17.30 -29.04 -36.20
N LEU A 14 16.18 -28.37 -36.42
CA LEU A 14 15.58 -27.53 -35.38
C LEU A 14 15.01 -28.46 -34.27
N SER A 15 15.68 -28.46 -33.12
CA SER A 15 15.13 -29.06 -31.89
C SER A 15 14.05 -28.13 -31.36
N VAL A 16 12.78 -28.51 -31.52
CA VAL A 16 11.64 -27.90 -30.84
C VAL A 16 11.77 -28.22 -29.35
N ILE A 17 12.19 -27.25 -28.57
CA ILE A 17 12.12 -27.35 -27.10
C ILE A 17 10.64 -27.27 -26.77
N ALA A 18 10.02 -28.41 -26.49
CA ALA A 18 8.68 -28.47 -25.90
C ALA A 18 8.73 -27.69 -24.58
N GLY A 19 8.04 -26.55 -24.55
CA GLY A 19 7.82 -25.80 -23.33
C GLY A 19 7.11 -26.74 -22.34
N HIS A 20 7.82 -27.05 -21.26
CA HIS A 20 7.19 -27.69 -20.12
C HIS A 20 6.26 -26.66 -19.52
N ASP A 21 4.95 -26.82 -19.70
CA ASP A 21 3.96 -26.15 -18.89
C ASP A 21 4.26 -26.52 -17.44
N VAL A 22 4.87 -25.60 -16.71
CA VAL A 22 5.00 -25.71 -15.26
C VAL A 22 3.56 -25.72 -14.72
N PRO A 23 3.09 -26.82 -14.12
CA PRO A 23 1.75 -26.83 -13.56
C PRO A 23 1.66 -25.67 -12.58
N ALA A 24 0.63 -24.84 -12.73
CA ALA A 24 0.31 -23.80 -11.76
C ALA A 24 0.26 -24.47 -10.39
N ALA A 25 1.20 -24.10 -9.51
CA ALA A 25 1.27 -24.65 -8.17
C ALA A 25 -0.14 -24.62 -7.56
N GLU A 26 -0.63 -25.76 -7.10
CA GLU A 26 -1.91 -25.87 -6.42
C GLU A 26 -1.94 -24.81 -5.32
N GLN A 27 -2.71 -23.76 -5.57
CA GLN A 27 -2.88 -22.68 -4.62
C GLN A 27 -3.59 -23.29 -3.42
N GLY A 28 -2.97 -23.20 -2.25
CA GLY A 28 -3.57 -23.60 -0.98
C GLY A 28 -5.00 -23.06 -0.81
N PRO A 29 -5.75 -23.49 0.21
CA PRO A 29 -7.16 -23.15 0.33
C PRO A 29 -7.34 -21.65 0.19
N PRO A 30 -8.24 -21.21 -0.73
CA PRO A 30 -8.27 -19.81 -1.13
C PRO A 30 -8.61 -18.92 0.06
N LEU A 31 -7.72 -17.99 0.37
CA LEU A 31 -8.01 -16.88 1.29
C LEU A 31 -9.35 -16.27 0.86
N ARG A 32 -10.37 -16.27 1.72
CA ARG A 32 -11.70 -15.74 1.40
C ARG A 32 -11.78 -14.29 1.83
N ILE A 33 -12.56 -13.49 1.13
CA ILE A 33 -12.95 -12.16 1.62
C ILE A 33 -13.72 -12.33 2.92
N GLY A 34 -13.45 -11.48 3.91
CA GLY A 34 -14.10 -11.57 5.21
C GLY A 34 -13.38 -10.78 6.28
N HIS A 35 -14.00 -10.72 7.44
CA HIS A 35 -13.38 -10.26 8.67
C HIS A 35 -12.64 -11.42 9.33
N TYR A 36 -11.47 -11.12 9.87
CA TYR A 36 -10.57 -12.07 10.54
C TYR A 36 -10.15 -11.52 11.89
N SER A 37 -10.22 -12.35 12.91
CA SER A 37 -9.77 -12.00 14.26
C SER A 37 -8.58 -12.86 14.66
N SER A 38 -7.64 -12.25 15.39
CA SER A 38 -6.59 -13.00 16.06
C SER A 38 -7.18 -13.89 17.14
N CYS A 39 -6.58 -15.07 17.42
CA CYS A 39 -7.09 -16.05 18.39
C CYS A 39 -7.23 -15.49 19.82
N ASN A 40 -6.52 -14.42 20.13
CA ASN A 40 -6.63 -13.71 21.43
C ASN A 40 -7.61 -12.52 21.40
N GLY A 41 -8.27 -12.27 20.26
CA GLY A 41 -9.24 -11.20 20.09
C GLY A 41 -8.68 -9.76 20.10
N LEU A 42 -7.35 -9.59 20.14
CA LEU A 42 -6.73 -8.27 20.23
C LEU A 42 -6.65 -7.52 18.90
N ILE A 43 -6.62 -8.26 17.79
CA ILE A 43 -6.52 -7.70 16.43
C ILE A 43 -7.66 -8.26 15.59
N GLY A 44 -8.41 -7.36 14.97
CA GLY A 44 -9.36 -7.66 13.92
C GLY A 44 -9.00 -6.93 12.64
N LEU A 45 -9.30 -7.51 11.50
CA LEU A 45 -9.11 -6.89 10.20
C LEU A 45 -10.00 -7.49 9.13
N VAL A 46 -10.37 -6.69 8.15
CA VAL A 46 -11.02 -7.16 6.91
C VAL A 46 -9.94 -7.47 5.89
N ILE A 47 -10.02 -8.65 5.27
CA ILE A 47 -9.19 -9.04 4.13
C ILE A 47 -10.04 -9.03 2.87
N ASP A 48 -9.62 -8.29 1.84
CA ASP A 48 -10.21 -8.27 0.51
C ASP A 48 -9.17 -8.77 -0.51
N ARG A 49 -9.43 -9.96 -1.06
CA ARG A 49 -8.61 -10.53 -2.13
C ARG A 49 -9.23 -10.40 -3.52
N LEU A 50 -10.31 -9.65 -3.66
CA LEU A 50 -10.90 -9.40 -4.98
C LEU A 50 -9.99 -8.48 -5.78
N GLY A 51 -9.16 -9.08 -6.64
CA GLY A 51 -8.16 -8.39 -7.44
C GLY A 51 -6.76 -8.41 -6.83
N THR A 52 -5.83 -7.82 -7.57
CA THR A 52 -4.44 -7.60 -7.15
C THR A 52 -4.22 -6.11 -7.01
N PRO A 53 -3.65 -5.66 -5.91
CA PRO A 53 -3.14 -6.38 -4.76
C PRO A 53 -4.22 -6.81 -3.76
N ILE A 54 -3.85 -7.70 -2.81
CA ILE A 54 -4.69 -8.00 -1.65
C ILE A 54 -4.76 -6.75 -0.77
N LYS A 55 -5.99 -6.39 -0.37
CA LYS A 55 -6.23 -5.23 0.48
C LYS A 55 -6.63 -5.68 1.88
N VAL A 56 -6.20 -4.92 2.87
CA VAL A 56 -6.61 -5.14 4.25
C VAL A 56 -6.97 -3.81 4.92
N ARG A 57 -7.88 -3.89 5.89
CA ARG A 57 -8.20 -2.77 6.77
C ARG A 57 -8.33 -3.28 8.20
N PHE A 58 -7.51 -2.76 9.08
CA PHE A 58 -7.57 -3.10 10.50
C PHE A 58 -8.80 -2.47 11.17
N ASP A 59 -9.33 -3.15 12.18
CA ASP A 59 -10.41 -2.61 13.00
C ASP A 59 -9.99 -1.31 13.68
N GLY A 60 -10.92 -0.36 13.69
CA GLY A 60 -10.65 0.98 14.22
C GLY A 60 -9.79 1.86 13.32
N SER A 61 -9.42 1.40 12.12
CA SER A 61 -8.71 2.20 11.12
C SER A 61 -9.57 2.37 9.87
N ASP A 62 -9.55 3.56 9.28
CA ASP A 62 -10.15 3.83 7.97
C ASP A 62 -9.15 3.57 6.83
N GLU A 63 -7.88 3.36 7.14
CA GLU A 63 -6.85 3.12 6.14
C GLU A 63 -6.98 1.73 5.50
N ILE A 64 -7.07 1.70 4.17
CA ILE A 64 -6.98 0.47 3.38
C ILE A 64 -5.52 0.29 2.97
N LEU A 65 -4.90 -0.79 3.41
CA LEU A 65 -3.54 -1.16 3.03
C LEU A 65 -3.57 -2.08 1.80
N ALA A 66 -2.75 -1.78 0.81
CA ALA A 66 -2.44 -2.67 -0.29
C ALA A 66 -1.20 -3.50 0.07
N LEU A 67 -1.30 -4.82 -0.02
CA LEU A 67 -0.22 -5.71 0.40
C LEU A 67 0.41 -6.41 -0.79
N THR A 68 1.74 -6.43 -0.81
CA THR A 68 2.53 -7.17 -1.78
C THR A 68 2.80 -8.58 -1.27
N ALA A 69 2.59 -9.58 -2.14
CA ALA A 69 2.83 -10.97 -1.82
C ALA A 69 4.29 -11.36 -2.09
N GLU A 70 4.91 -12.06 -1.15
CA GLU A 70 6.27 -12.59 -1.23
C GLU A 70 6.27 -14.05 -0.78
N GLN A 71 6.94 -14.90 -1.55
CA GLN A 71 7.13 -16.31 -1.17
C GLN A 71 7.95 -16.41 0.10
N ALA A 72 7.54 -17.30 1.01
CA ALA A 72 8.17 -17.50 2.29
C ALA A 72 8.39 -19.01 2.54
N PRO A 73 9.28 -19.39 3.48
CA PRO A 73 9.50 -20.80 3.84
C PRO A 73 8.22 -21.54 4.22
N TYR A 74 8.26 -22.87 4.13
CA TYR A 74 7.17 -23.78 4.49
C TYR A 74 5.91 -23.59 3.63
N ASN A 75 6.08 -23.43 2.34
CA ASN A 75 4.98 -23.23 1.37
C ASN A 75 4.00 -22.17 1.86
N SER A 76 4.51 -21.02 2.24
CA SER A 76 3.70 -19.91 2.73
C SER A 76 3.95 -18.64 1.90
N ILE A 77 3.00 -17.73 1.96
CA ILE A 77 3.08 -16.40 1.35
C ILE A 77 3.02 -15.38 2.48
N THR A 78 3.98 -14.48 2.52
CA THR A 78 3.96 -13.32 3.40
C THR A 78 3.42 -12.12 2.64
N LEU A 79 2.43 -11.45 3.21
CA LEU A 79 1.87 -10.21 2.69
C LEU A 79 2.48 -9.04 3.45
N LYS A 80 3.12 -8.13 2.72
CA LYS A 80 3.87 -6.98 3.25
C LYS A 80 3.26 -5.66 2.82
N ARG A 81 3.37 -4.66 3.68
CA ARG A 81 3.11 -3.25 3.33
C ARG A 81 4.21 -2.71 2.43
N ASP A 82 4.01 -1.49 1.93
CA ASP A 82 4.96 -0.72 1.11
C ASP A 82 6.24 -0.30 1.85
N ASP A 83 6.26 -0.36 3.20
CA ASP A 83 7.46 -0.20 4.03
C ASP A 83 8.23 -1.51 4.28
N GLY A 84 7.80 -2.62 3.64
CA GLY A 84 8.41 -3.94 3.76
C GLY A 84 8.01 -4.73 5.01
N VAL A 85 7.22 -4.15 5.92
CA VAL A 85 6.78 -4.81 7.14
C VAL A 85 5.72 -5.86 6.83
N SER A 86 5.92 -7.07 7.38
CA SER A 86 4.96 -8.17 7.25
C SER A 86 3.67 -7.87 8.02
N VAL A 87 2.53 -8.07 7.37
CA VAL A 87 1.20 -7.91 7.96
C VAL A 87 0.52 -9.26 8.18
N LEU A 88 0.61 -10.14 7.18
CA LEU A 88 0.00 -11.46 7.23
C LEU A 88 0.98 -12.50 6.68
N ARG A 89 0.85 -13.74 7.19
CA ARG A 89 1.41 -14.92 6.53
C ARG A 89 0.32 -15.95 6.33
N ILE A 90 0.22 -16.48 5.12
CA ILE A 90 -0.78 -17.47 4.72
C ILE A 90 -0.05 -18.74 4.37
N TYR A 91 -0.37 -19.82 5.05
CA TYR A 91 0.20 -21.14 4.81
C TYR A 91 -0.69 -21.91 3.82
N GLU A 92 -0.08 -22.85 3.10
CA GLU A 92 -0.78 -23.78 2.20
C GLU A 92 -1.93 -24.54 2.91
N THR A 93 -1.78 -24.81 4.20
CA THR A 93 -2.81 -25.42 5.04
C THR A 93 -4.03 -24.56 5.29
N GLY A 94 -4.01 -23.27 4.84
CA GLY A 94 -5.05 -22.27 5.14
C GLY A 94 -4.88 -21.57 6.48
N ARG A 95 -3.85 -21.93 7.26
CA ARG A 95 -3.50 -21.19 8.48
C ARG A 95 -3.08 -19.76 8.13
N ILE A 96 -3.53 -18.79 8.91
CA ILE A 96 -3.20 -17.36 8.75
C ILE A 96 -2.55 -16.88 10.04
N LEU A 97 -1.42 -16.18 9.93
CA LEU A 97 -0.82 -15.40 11.01
C LEU A 97 -1.01 -13.92 10.72
N ILE A 98 -1.44 -13.17 11.73
CA ILE A 98 -1.40 -11.69 11.75
C ILE A 98 -0.12 -11.27 12.48
N PHE A 99 0.62 -10.32 11.93
CA PHE A 99 1.77 -9.68 12.58
C PHE A 99 1.38 -8.29 13.08
N SER A 100 1.70 -7.99 14.34
CA SER A 100 1.47 -6.67 14.94
C SER A 100 2.32 -6.51 16.20
N ASP A 101 2.79 -5.30 16.43
CA ASP A 101 3.45 -4.88 17.67
C ASP A 101 2.53 -4.89 18.92
N LYS A 102 1.22 -4.87 18.69
CA LYS A 102 0.21 -5.00 19.76
C LYS A 102 0.11 -6.43 20.32
N LEU A 103 0.71 -7.40 19.65
CA LEU A 103 0.73 -8.80 20.07
C LEU A 103 2.00 -9.09 20.86
N SER A 104 1.89 -9.68 22.04
CA SER A 104 3.02 -9.95 22.95
C SER A 104 4.12 -10.83 22.33
N GLY A 105 3.78 -11.67 21.34
CA GLY A 105 4.73 -12.48 20.56
C GLY A 105 4.99 -11.94 19.16
N GLY A 106 4.55 -10.72 18.85
CA GLY A 106 4.67 -10.11 17.51
C GLY A 106 3.74 -10.72 16.46
N SER A 107 3.11 -11.87 16.74
CA SER A 107 2.16 -12.52 15.82
C SER A 107 1.15 -13.39 16.56
N ALA A 108 0.00 -13.64 15.92
CA ALA A 108 -0.99 -14.58 16.41
C ALA A 108 -1.69 -15.27 15.24
N ASP A 109 -2.16 -16.50 15.46
CA ASP A 109 -3.07 -17.16 14.56
C ASP A 109 -4.37 -16.35 14.40
N ALA A 110 -4.93 -16.38 13.20
CA ALA A 110 -6.19 -15.73 12.89
C ALA A 110 -7.17 -16.69 12.22
N TYR A 111 -8.41 -16.45 12.47
CA TYR A 111 -9.53 -17.16 11.87
C TYR A 111 -10.56 -16.18 11.31
N ARG A 112 -11.23 -16.63 10.26
CA ARG A 112 -12.33 -15.89 9.68
C ARG A 112 -13.57 -16.04 10.57
N ASP A 113 -14.12 -14.94 11.02
CA ASP A 113 -15.27 -14.94 11.94
C ASP A 113 -16.53 -14.35 11.32
N GLN A 114 -16.41 -13.48 10.30
CA GLN A 114 -17.55 -12.83 9.66
C GLN A 114 -17.36 -12.67 8.16
N ASP A 115 -18.47 -12.52 7.43
CA ASP A 115 -18.45 -12.04 6.05
C ASP A 115 -18.19 -10.53 6.02
N ALA A 116 -17.44 -10.08 5.02
CA ALA A 116 -17.23 -8.68 4.75
C ALA A 116 -17.33 -8.40 3.25
N GLY A 117 -17.69 -7.18 2.91
CA GLY A 117 -17.68 -6.69 1.54
C GLY A 117 -16.28 -6.26 1.07
N PRO A 118 -16.14 -5.94 -0.22
CA PRO A 118 -14.89 -5.45 -0.79
C PRO A 118 -14.48 -4.12 -0.15
N LEU A 119 -13.17 -3.94 -0.01
CA LEU A 119 -12.57 -2.70 0.45
C LEU A 119 -12.42 -1.74 -0.74
N VAL A 120 -13.17 -0.65 -0.71
CA VAL A 120 -13.16 0.35 -1.77
C VAL A 120 -12.84 1.73 -1.19
N VAL A 121 -12.03 2.49 -1.94
CA VAL A 121 -11.76 3.90 -1.62
C VAL A 121 -13.04 4.70 -1.84
N LYS A 122 -13.33 5.63 -0.94
CA LYS A 122 -14.45 6.53 -1.07
C LYS A 122 -14.27 7.41 -2.32
N LYS A 123 -15.30 7.47 -3.16
CA LYS A 123 -15.30 8.35 -4.32
C LYS A 123 -15.23 9.81 -3.90
N ALA A 124 -14.40 10.57 -4.60
CA ALA A 124 -14.25 12.00 -4.39
C ALA A 124 -14.10 12.74 -5.72
N THR A 125 -14.60 13.97 -5.77
CA THR A 125 -14.34 14.93 -6.85
C THR A 125 -13.13 15.81 -6.50
N LYS A 126 -12.69 16.61 -7.46
CA LYS A 126 -11.63 17.60 -7.24
C LYS A 126 -11.95 18.55 -6.09
N GLU A 127 -13.15 19.13 -6.10
CA GLU A 127 -13.60 20.10 -5.11
C GLU A 127 -13.67 19.47 -3.71
N GLN A 128 -14.05 18.19 -3.61
CA GLN A 128 -14.06 17.45 -2.36
C GLN A 128 -12.65 17.23 -1.84
N ALA A 129 -11.71 16.82 -2.69
CA ALA A 129 -10.32 16.62 -2.31
C ALA A 129 -9.68 17.95 -1.84
N GLU A 130 -9.90 19.05 -2.56
CA GLU A 130 -9.42 20.39 -2.17
C GLU A 130 -10.00 20.82 -0.82
N THR A 131 -11.29 20.64 -0.62
CA THR A 131 -11.99 20.94 0.65
C THR A 131 -11.42 20.09 1.80
N GLU A 132 -11.17 18.81 1.58
CA GLU A 132 -10.57 17.90 2.57
C GLU A 132 -9.14 18.33 2.91
N ALA A 133 -8.32 18.72 1.94
CA ALA A 133 -6.95 19.23 2.16
C ALA A 133 -6.95 20.50 3.01
N GLU A 134 -7.81 21.47 2.69
CA GLU A 134 -7.97 22.68 3.49
C GLU A 134 -8.43 22.38 4.91
N SER A 135 -9.44 21.48 5.06
CA SER A 135 -9.94 21.06 6.34
C SER A 135 -8.86 20.41 7.19
N LEU A 136 -8.08 19.52 6.58
CA LEU A 136 -6.94 18.88 7.24
C LEU A 136 -5.92 19.92 7.69
N GLY A 137 -5.54 20.86 6.82
CA GLY A 137 -4.64 21.94 7.17
C GLY A 137 -5.11 22.75 8.39
N ARG A 138 -6.41 23.07 8.46
CA ARG A 138 -7.00 23.76 9.64
C ARG A 138 -6.94 22.88 10.90
N LYS A 139 -7.21 21.59 10.80
CA LYS A 139 -7.14 20.64 11.93
C LYS A 139 -5.72 20.53 12.48
N LEU A 140 -4.72 20.35 11.59
CA LEU A 140 -3.33 20.17 12.00
C LEU A 140 -2.75 21.43 12.63
N ARG A 141 -3.11 22.63 12.13
CA ARG A 141 -2.72 23.91 12.77
C ARG A 141 -3.25 24.01 14.21
N ARG A 142 -4.50 23.59 14.43
CA ARG A 142 -5.10 23.56 15.80
C ARG A 142 -4.46 22.49 16.69
N ALA A 143 -3.98 21.39 16.10
CA ALA A 143 -3.34 20.30 16.82
C ALA A 143 -1.87 20.54 17.21
N GLY A 144 -1.29 21.70 16.80
CA GLY A 144 0.05 22.08 17.21
C GLY A 144 1.06 22.23 16.06
N ALA A 145 0.61 22.26 14.81
CA ALA A 145 1.45 22.57 13.64
C ALA A 145 1.02 23.90 12.99
N PRO A 146 1.20 25.07 13.64
CA PRO A 146 0.56 26.34 13.27
C PRO A 146 0.94 26.87 11.91
N ALA A 147 2.14 26.57 11.41
CA ALA A 147 2.65 27.05 10.13
C ALA A 147 2.42 26.08 8.98
N LEU A 148 1.81 24.91 9.24
CA LEU A 148 1.68 23.85 8.23
C LEU A 148 0.63 24.20 7.17
N ALA A 149 1.04 24.19 5.91
CA ALA A 149 0.19 24.33 4.73
C ALA A 149 0.07 23.00 3.98
N ILE A 150 -1.10 22.70 3.46
CA ILE A 150 -1.33 21.53 2.58
C ILE A 150 -1.76 22.03 1.22
N SER A 151 -1.15 21.52 0.17
CA SER A 151 -1.48 21.83 -1.22
C SER A 151 -1.59 20.56 -2.06
N LEU A 152 -2.48 20.61 -3.06
CA LEU A 152 -2.62 19.59 -4.09
C LEU A 152 -1.97 20.10 -5.37
N ASP A 153 -1.18 19.25 -6.00
CA ASP A 153 -0.50 19.52 -7.28
C ASP A 153 -0.78 18.35 -8.23
N ALA A 154 -1.88 18.44 -8.97
CA ALA A 154 -2.32 17.40 -9.89
C ALA A 154 -2.75 17.98 -11.24
N PRO A 155 -1.85 18.68 -11.97
CA PRO A 155 -2.18 19.36 -13.22
C PRO A 155 -2.56 18.42 -14.36
N ARG A 156 -2.21 17.13 -14.26
CA ARG A 156 -2.54 16.10 -15.26
C ARG A 156 -3.97 15.54 -15.11
N LEU A 157 -4.61 15.75 -13.95
CA LEU A 157 -5.95 15.25 -13.70
C LEU A 157 -7.00 16.26 -14.15
N SER A 158 -7.96 15.80 -14.95
CA SER A 158 -9.17 16.58 -15.23
C SER A 158 -10.05 16.73 -13.97
N ALA A 159 -10.90 17.74 -13.94
CA ALA A 159 -11.76 17.98 -12.77
C ALA A 159 -12.66 16.79 -12.43
N ASP A 160 -13.13 16.06 -13.45
CA ASP A 160 -14.06 14.93 -13.33
C ASP A 160 -13.35 13.57 -13.24
N ALA A 161 -12.03 13.55 -13.10
CA ALA A 161 -11.26 12.32 -13.07
C ALA A 161 -11.61 11.49 -11.83
N ALA A 162 -11.86 10.19 -12.02
CA ALA A 162 -12.10 9.24 -10.92
C ALA A 162 -10.88 9.13 -9.98
N GLU A 163 -9.71 9.44 -10.49
CA GLU A 163 -8.42 9.47 -9.82
C GLU A 163 -8.37 10.46 -8.63
N TRP A 164 -9.26 11.44 -8.57
CA TRP A 164 -9.39 12.31 -7.39
C TRP A 164 -9.72 11.55 -6.11
N SER A 165 -10.31 10.37 -6.23
CA SER A 165 -10.53 9.47 -5.09
C SER A 165 -9.22 9.00 -4.45
N ALA A 166 -8.18 8.73 -5.24
CA ALA A 166 -6.85 8.37 -4.72
C ALA A 166 -6.17 9.57 -4.04
N MET A 167 -6.33 10.77 -4.60
CA MET A 167 -5.81 12.00 -3.98
C MET A 167 -6.50 12.27 -2.63
N ALA A 168 -7.81 12.11 -2.54
CA ALA A 168 -8.57 12.26 -1.30
C ALA A 168 -8.16 11.20 -0.26
N ASP A 169 -7.93 9.95 -0.69
CA ASP A 169 -7.44 8.88 0.20
C ASP A 169 -6.02 9.19 0.73
N ALA A 170 -5.14 9.73 -0.10
CA ALA A 170 -3.81 10.19 0.33
C ALA A 170 -3.90 11.32 1.36
N ILE A 171 -4.85 12.27 1.20
CA ILE A 171 -5.11 13.33 2.19
C ILE A 171 -5.57 12.70 3.51
N ALA A 172 -6.51 11.74 3.46
CA ALA A 172 -7.03 11.08 4.64
C ALA A 172 -5.94 10.33 5.41
N VAL A 173 -5.08 9.56 4.70
CA VAL A 173 -3.95 8.84 5.31
C VAL A 173 -2.92 9.80 5.90
N THR A 174 -2.63 10.89 5.21
CA THR A 174 -1.77 11.96 5.76
C THR A 174 -2.34 12.52 7.06
N GLY A 175 -3.66 12.72 7.09
CA GLY A 175 -4.37 13.20 8.27
C GLY A 175 -4.28 12.24 9.46
N ILE A 176 -4.51 10.96 9.24
CA ILE A 176 -4.39 9.90 10.25
C ILE A 176 -2.96 9.87 10.81
N THR A 177 -1.97 9.84 9.92
CA THR A 177 -0.56 9.77 10.29
C THR A 177 -0.13 10.95 11.17
N LEU A 178 -0.39 12.16 10.72
CA LEU A 178 0.01 13.37 11.45
C LEU A 178 -0.78 13.54 12.74
N ALA A 179 -2.08 13.24 12.76
CA ALA A 179 -2.87 13.30 13.98
C ALA A 179 -2.29 12.37 15.06
N GLU A 180 -1.89 11.17 14.68
CA GLU A 180 -1.25 10.22 15.60
C GLU A 180 0.13 10.73 16.08
N MET A 181 0.98 11.22 15.17
CA MET A 181 2.31 11.74 15.54
C MET A 181 2.22 12.97 16.46
N LEU A 182 1.28 13.86 16.23
CA LEU A 182 1.06 15.05 17.04
C LEU A 182 0.53 14.77 18.46
N THR A 183 0.19 13.52 18.80
CA THR A 183 -0.10 13.11 20.18
C THR A 183 1.16 13.11 21.04
N SER A 184 2.35 12.85 20.44
CA SER A 184 3.64 12.93 21.10
C SER A 184 4.08 14.39 21.24
N PRO A 185 4.41 14.89 22.45
CA PRO A 185 4.93 16.26 22.62
C PRO A 185 6.21 16.52 21.82
N ILE A 186 7.14 15.55 21.79
CA ILE A 186 8.40 15.64 21.05
C ILE A 186 8.14 15.74 19.54
N ALA A 187 7.36 14.83 19.00
CA ALA A 187 7.05 14.87 17.57
C ALA A 187 6.32 16.16 17.16
N ARG A 188 5.42 16.66 18.02
CA ARG A 188 4.72 17.94 17.80
C ARG A 188 5.69 19.10 17.70
N GLU A 189 6.65 19.20 18.63
CA GLU A 189 7.65 20.28 18.62
C GLU A 189 8.49 20.23 17.35
N VAL A 190 8.99 19.05 16.97
CA VAL A 190 9.82 18.89 15.77
C VAL A 190 9.03 19.18 14.50
N ILE A 191 7.82 18.63 14.37
CA ILE A 191 6.94 18.89 13.20
C ILE A 191 6.64 20.39 13.11
N ALA A 192 6.30 21.06 14.23
CA ALA A 192 6.02 22.49 14.25
C ALA A 192 7.25 23.34 13.88
N ALA A 193 8.45 22.90 14.24
CA ALA A 193 9.70 23.60 13.93
C ALA A 193 10.19 23.39 12.51
N LYS A 194 10.11 22.14 12.01
CA LYS A 194 10.80 21.74 10.77
C LYS A 194 9.88 21.56 9.56
N LEU A 195 8.58 21.27 9.74
CA LEU A 195 7.66 21.01 8.62
C LEU A 195 6.75 22.23 8.39
N ARG A 196 6.85 22.82 7.18
CA ARG A 196 6.08 24.01 6.79
C ARG A 196 5.02 23.70 5.74
N ARG A 197 5.29 22.70 4.91
CA ARG A 197 4.43 22.38 3.79
C ARG A 197 4.26 20.87 3.59
N ILE A 198 3.09 20.49 3.14
CA ILE A 198 2.82 19.16 2.58
C ILE A 198 2.28 19.37 1.18
N VAL A 199 2.91 18.73 0.21
CA VAL A 199 2.48 18.73 -1.19
C VAL A 199 2.06 17.32 -1.55
N ILE A 200 0.80 17.14 -1.91
CA ILE A 200 0.29 15.87 -2.44
C ILE A 200 0.17 16.05 -3.95
N ARG A 201 0.97 15.33 -4.72
CA ARG A 201 1.02 15.50 -6.17
C ARG A 201 0.79 14.21 -6.92
N ASP A 202 0.17 14.31 -8.10
CA ASP A 202 0.04 13.22 -9.04
C ASP A 202 1.39 12.91 -9.71
N ALA A 203 1.82 11.65 -9.63
CA ALA A 203 3.09 11.15 -10.14
C ALA A 203 2.90 9.79 -10.85
N ASP A 204 3.97 9.28 -11.47
CA ASP A 204 3.93 7.98 -12.15
C ASP A 204 4.20 6.80 -11.20
N GLN A 205 4.63 7.08 -9.98
CA GLN A 205 4.87 6.09 -8.92
C GLN A 205 4.58 6.72 -7.56
N ALA A 206 4.07 5.89 -6.64
CA ALA A 206 3.87 6.28 -5.25
C ALA A 206 5.20 6.41 -4.51
N ASP A 207 5.45 7.58 -3.92
CA ASP A 207 6.64 7.80 -3.09
C ASP A 207 6.36 8.86 -2.01
N VAL A 208 7.25 8.95 -1.05
CA VAL A 208 7.25 10.02 -0.06
C VAL A 208 8.67 10.54 0.14
N LYS A 209 8.82 11.84 0.05
CA LYS A 209 10.10 12.53 0.13
C LYS A 209 10.00 13.71 1.07
N LEU A 210 11.05 13.93 1.82
CA LEU A 210 11.23 15.13 2.59
C LEU A 210 12.29 15.97 1.89
N ALA A 211 11.93 17.19 1.52
CA ALA A 211 12.82 18.16 0.90
C ALA A 211 12.75 19.46 1.72
N ASP A 212 13.85 19.78 2.39
CA ASP A 212 13.96 20.92 3.33
C ASP A 212 12.83 20.89 4.38
N ASP A 213 11.87 21.81 4.27
CA ASP A 213 10.71 21.92 5.17
C ASP A 213 9.41 21.38 4.56
N THR A 214 9.50 20.69 3.44
CA THR A 214 8.36 20.24 2.64
C THR A 214 8.29 18.70 2.56
N LEU A 215 7.21 18.13 3.03
CA LEU A 215 6.87 16.73 2.80
C LEU A 215 6.12 16.60 1.46
N ILE A 216 6.68 15.84 0.54
CA ILE A 216 6.11 15.61 -0.78
C ILE A 216 5.58 14.17 -0.83
N LEU A 217 4.28 14.02 -1.04
CA LEU A 217 3.63 12.76 -1.31
C LEU A 217 3.39 12.63 -2.80
N GLU A 218 4.02 11.67 -3.42
CA GLU A 218 3.79 11.29 -4.81
C GLU A 218 2.72 10.22 -4.86
N VAL A 219 1.66 10.47 -5.61
CA VAL A 219 0.49 9.59 -5.73
C VAL A 219 0.34 9.19 -7.19
N GLU A 220 0.41 7.89 -7.46
CA GLU A 220 0.01 7.32 -8.75
C GLU A 220 -1.53 7.20 -8.76
N ALA A 221 -2.21 8.28 -9.10
CA ALA A 221 -3.65 8.39 -8.91
C ALA A 221 -4.47 7.30 -9.64
N LYS A 222 -3.95 6.75 -10.74
CA LYS A 222 -4.58 5.65 -11.51
C LYS A 222 -4.55 4.31 -10.80
N ALA A 223 -3.60 4.10 -9.91
CA ALA A 223 -3.42 2.85 -9.18
C ALA A 223 -4.26 2.78 -7.88
N ALA A 224 -5.09 3.77 -7.61
CA ALA A 224 -5.98 3.85 -6.43
C ALA A 224 -5.23 3.55 -5.11
N VAL A 225 -5.64 2.52 -4.35
CA VAL A 225 -5.04 2.20 -3.02
C VAL A 225 -3.54 1.91 -3.08
N THR A 226 -3.05 1.29 -4.17
CA THR A 226 -1.62 0.99 -4.34
C THR A 226 -0.81 2.21 -4.73
N GLY A 227 -1.48 3.19 -5.30
CA GLY A 227 -0.85 4.39 -5.85
C GLY A 227 -0.52 5.45 -4.81
N ARG A 228 -0.63 5.17 -3.51
CA ARG A 228 -0.25 6.11 -2.46
C ARG A 228 0.61 5.46 -1.39
N PRO A 229 1.49 6.22 -0.72
CA PRO A 229 2.22 5.74 0.44
C PRO A 229 1.27 5.39 1.60
N SER A 230 1.60 4.35 2.37
CA SER A 230 0.88 4.01 3.61
C SER A 230 1.22 5.00 4.73
N SER A 231 0.37 5.00 5.78
CA SER A 231 0.63 5.77 7.00
C SER A 231 1.98 5.41 7.64
N ALA A 232 2.37 4.15 7.55
CA ALA A 232 3.65 3.67 8.09
C ALA A 232 4.85 4.24 7.31
N ARG A 233 4.78 4.27 5.98
CA ARG A 233 5.82 4.87 5.15
C ARG A 233 5.92 6.38 5.37
N LEU A 234 4.77 7.05 5.54
CA LEU A 234 4.72 8.47 5.93
C LEU A 234 5.37 8.72 7.28
N LYS A 235 5.06 7.89 8.29
CA LYS A 235 5.68 7.98 9.62
C LYS A 235 7.19 7.82 9.56
N SER A 236 7.68 6.85 8.77
CA SER A 236 9.12 6.66 8.57
C SER A 236 9.77 7.91 7.98
N ALA A 237 9.22 8.46 6.90
CA ALA A 237 9.77 9.66 6.26
C ALA A 237 9.75 10.90 7.16
N ILE A 238 8.70 11.08 8.00
CA ILE A 238 8.64 12.16 8.97
C ILE A 238 9.55 11.85 10.17
N GLY A 239 9.72 10.57 10.52
CA GLY A 239 10.61 10.11 11.60
C GLY A 239 12.07 10.51 11.38
N ASP A 240 12.50 10.64 10.14
CA ASP A 240 13.84 11.13 9.79
C ASP A 240 14.07 12.61 10.20
N LEU A 241 12.99 13.34 10.58
CA LEU A 241 13.09 14.69 11.17
C LEU A 241 13.33 14.63 12.69
N LEU A 242 12.92 13.53 13.36
CA LEU A 242 12.91 13.41 14.82
C LEU A 242 14.27 12.98 15.35
#